data_ccd7ca9c649dc18a8e91f8937d23c30f
#
_entry.id   ccd7ca9c649dc18a8e91f8937d23c30f
#
_cell.length_a   1.000
_cell.length_b   1.000
_cell.length_c   1.000
_cell.angle_alpha   90.00
_cell.angle_beta   90.00
_cell.angle_gamma   90.00
#
_symmetry.space_group_name_H-M   'P 1'
#
loop_
_entity.id
_entity.type
_entity.pdbx_description
1 polymer ?
#
loop_
_entity_poly.entity_id
_entity_poly.type
_entity_poly.pdbx_seq_one_letter_code
_entity_poly.pdbx_strand_id
1 'polypeptide(L)'
;MEILKSSDSPRVLAEKVKKNIALSEKGYKYHFEVKPPANPDEKTLWIDLFVKTITKEINTRTYADEYFASHPSIDKANFKYIGDDGKPTLEFKKMLYGDDYDPRDKYILVPKNNTLGGFCKPIESQRGIDRYDLDGIIFNTTDVRSLYAAFNTYGHLESIDTSSWDTSKVTNMDSAFNNCFKLQYIDISSWDTSKVTVMGYAFNSCRSLTTIEGILDLKSCTGYNSLFGGCSNLTSVKVKNLPTDIDTFCTKARIDKSKVIVVQ
;
A
#
# COMPACT_ATOMS: atom_id res chain seq x y z
N MET A 1 -7.78 34.77 9.00
CA MET A 1 -7.96 33.39 9.49
C MET A 1 -8.18 33.48 11.00
N GLU A 2 -9.12 32.70 11.52
CA GLU A 2 -9.41 32.70 12.95
C GLU A 2 -8.68 31.57 13.66
N ILE A 3 -7.93 31.90 14.70
CA ILE A 3 -7.20 30.93 15.50
C ILE A 3 -8.20 30.21 16.40
N LEU A 4 -8.17 28.85 16.38
CA LEU A 4 -8.94 28.02 17.29
C LEU A 4 -8.24 27.96 18.64
N LYS A 5 -8.97 28.18 19.73
CA LYS A 5 -8.44 28.16 21.10
C LYS A 5 -9.16 27.09 21.92
N SER A 6 -8.45 26.43 22.81
CA SER A 6 -9.06 25.48 23.75
C SER A 6 -10.10 26.11 24.68
N SER A 7 -10.04 27.45 24.85
CA SER A 7 -11.02 28.22 25.59
C SER A 7 -12.27 28.55 24.78
N ASP A 8 -12.28 28.29 23.48
CA ASP A 8 -13.47 28.53 22.66
C ASP A 8 -14.59 27.57 23.04
N SER A 9 -15.81 28.08 23.15
CA SER A 9 -16.95 27.19 23.33
C SER A 9 -17.15 26.31 22.05
N PRO A 10 -17.78 25.13 22.13
CA PRO A 10 -18.03 24.29 20.97
C PRO A 10 -18.72 25.01 19.81
N ARG A 11 -19.61 25.96 20.12
CA ARG A 11 -20.29 26.77 19.12
C ARG A 11 -19.32 27.73 18.39
N VAL A 12 -18.48 28.44 19.14
CA VAL A 12 -17.45 29.35 18.58
C VAL A 12 -16.45 28.59 17.75
N LEU A 13 -16.05 27.40 18.20
CA LEU A 13 -15.17 26.51 17.47
C LEU A 13 -15.78 26.09 16.12
N ALA A 14 -17.05 25.68 16.12
CA ALA A 14 -17.77 25.28 14.91
C ALA A 14 -17.94 26.46 13.92
N GLU A 15 -18.18 27.68 14.40
CA GLU A 15 -18.29 28.86 13.55
C GLU A 15 -16.94 29.24 12.92
N LYS A 16 -15.85 29.17 13.67
CA LYS A 16 -14.48 29.42 13.18
C LYS A 16 -14.07 28.38 12.15
N VAL A 17 -14.39 27.11 12.38
CA VAL A 17 -14.16 26.01 11.43
C VAL A 17 -14.90 26.27 10.12
N LYS A 18 -16.22 26.58 10.18
CA LYS A 18 -17.03 26.88 8.98
C LYS A 18 -16.46 28.06 8.19
N LYS A 19 -16.03 29.12 8.88
CA LYS A 19 -15.45 30.31 8.24
C LYS A 19 -14.12 29.97 7.55
N ASN A 20 -13.29 29.16 8.17
CA ASN A 20 -12.02 28.71 7.58
C ASN A 20 -12.26 27.81 6.37
N ILE A 21 -13.25 26.89 6.41
CA ILE A 21 -13.65 26.07 5.26
C ILE A 21 -14.12 26.96 4.09
N ALA A 22 -15.02 27.91 4.34
CA ALA A 22 -15.54 28.80 3.29
C ALA A 22 -14.45 29.68 2.64
N LEU A 23 -13.37 29.96 3.36
CA LEU A 23 -12.22 30.66 2.81
C LEU A 23 -11.36 29.73 1.95
N SER A 24 -11.22 28.43 2.29
CA SER A 24 -10.49 27.46 1.50
C SER A 24 -11.16 27.19 0.14
N GLU A 25 -12.50 27.15 0.09
CA GLU A 25 -13.27 27.02 -1.14
C GLU A 25 -13.07 28.18 -2.13
N LYS A 26 -12.61 29.34 -1.65
CA LYS A 26 -12.26 30.50 -2.47
C LYS A 26 -10.82 30.47 -3.01
N GLY A 27 -10.11 29.35 -2.89
CA GLY A 27 -8.77 29.18 -3.46
C GLY A 27 -7.64 29.81 -2.67
N TYR A 28 -7.89 30.25 -1.44
CA TYR A 28 -6.83 30.73 -0.55
C TYR A 28 -6.01 29.54 -0.04
N LYS A 29 -4.72 29.50 -0.33
CA LYS A 29 -3.78 28.53 0.23
C LYS A 29 -3.51 28.89 1.69
N TYR A 30 -3.88 28.00 2.61
CA TYR A 30 -3.63 28.20 4.03
C TYR A 30 -2.48 27.30 4.47
N HIS A 31 -1.46 27.90 5.07
CA HIS A 31 -0.47 27.21 5.86
C HIS A 31 -0.90 27.32 7.34
N PHE A 32 -1.24 26.18 7.94
CA PHE A 32 -1.35 26.11 9.39
C PHE A 32 -0.01 25.59 9.91
N GLU A 33 0.81 26.47 10.47
CA GLU A 33 1.94 26.03 11.27
C GLU A 33 1.42 25.62 12.65
N VAL A 34 1.58 24.35 12.97
CA VAL A 34 1.49 23.92 14.37
C VAL A 34 2.78 24.35 15.04
N LYS A 35 2.82 25.53 15.61
CA LYS A 35 3.88 25.88 16.56
C LYS A 35 3.47 25.31 17.90
N PRO A 36 4.33 24.49 18.56
CA PRO A 36 4.11 24.15 19.95
C PRO A 36 4.03 25.46 20.75
N PRO A 37 3.15 25.58 21.78
CA PRO A 37 3.05 26.76 22.59
C PRO A 37 4.42 27.12 23.17
N ALA A 38 4.78 28.37 23.16
CA ALA A 38 6.03 28.87 23.69
C ALA A 38 6.15 28.63 25.22
N ASN A 39 5.03 28.31 25.85
CA ASN A 39 4.93 27.96 27.26
C ASN A 39 4.14 26.65 27.39
N PRO A 40 4.72 25.56 27.97
CA PRO A 40 4.05 24.26 28.10
C PRO A 40 2.79 24.28 28.97
N ASP A 41 2.54 25.34 29.74
CA ASP A 41 1.34 25.51 30.55
C ASP A 41 0.15 26.13 29.80
N GLU A 42 0.36 26.60 28.58
CA GLU A 42 -0.74 27.07 27.72
C GLU A 42 -1.45 25.87 27.09
N LYS A 43 -2.63 25.51 27.62
CA LYS A 43 -3.55 24.51 27.04
C LYS A 43 -4.19 25.05 25.74
N THR A 44 -3.39 25.28 24.72
CA THR A 44 -3.88 25.64 23.40
C THR A 44 -3.97 24.38 22.57
N LEU A 45 -5.19 23.95 22.23
CA LEU A 45 -5.40 22.83 21.32
C LEU A 45 -5.23 23.32 19.88
N TRP A 46 -4.13 22.97 19.26
CA TRP A 46 -3.94 23.16 17.82
C TRP A 46 -4.58 22.00 17.10
N ILE A 47 -5.67 22.24 16.38
CA ILE A 47 -6.28 21.25 15.52
C ILE A 47 -5.74 21.49 14.11
N ASP A 48 -4.97 20.54 13.61
CA ASP A 48 -4.61 20.50 12.19
C ASP A 48 -5.87 20.08 11.41
N LEU A 49 -6.62 21.07 10.94
CA LEU A 49 -7.93 20.86 10.31
C LEU A 49 -7.84 20.53 8.82
N PHE A 50 -6.64 20.56 8.23
CA PHE A 50 -6.47 20.39 6.79
C PHE A 50 -5.24 19.57 6.46
N VAL A 51 -5.39 18.28 6.51
CA VAL A 51 -4.50 17.36 5.80
C VAL A 51 -4.85 17.48 4.32
N LYS A 52 -3.96 18.05 3.55
CA LYS A 52 -4.11 18.17 2.11
C LYS A 52 -3.97 16.78 1.49
N THR A 53 -4.94 16.37 0.69
CA THR A 53 -4.80 15.13 -0.06
C THR A 53 -4.23 15.45 -1.44
N ILE A 54 -3.05 14.90 -1.73
CA ILE A 54 -2.32 15.11 -2.98
C ILE A 54 -2.28 13.80 -3.74
N THR A 55 -2.77 13.82 -4.97
CA THR A 55 -2.71 12.68 -5.88
C THR A 55 -1.53 12.83 -6.82
N LYS A 56 -0.66 11.81 -6.88
CA LYS A 56 0.49 11.77 -7.79
C LYS A 56 0.40 10.57 -8.70
N GLU A 57 0.49 10.80 -10.01
CA GLU A 57 0.64 9.71 -10.97
C GLU A 57 2.07 9.17 -10.94
N ILE A 58 2.20 7.85 -10.95
CA ILE A 58 3.50 7.17 -10.92
C ILE A 58 3.58 6.08 -11.99
N ASN A 59 4.68 6.05 -12.73
CA ASN A 59 5.03 4.90 -13.55
C ASN A 59 5.79 3.89 -12.68
N THR A 60 5.12 2.88 -12.21
CA THR A 60 5.66 1.92 -11.24
C THR A 60 6.90 1.16 -11.73
N ARG A 61 7.16 1.15 -13.03
CA ARG A 61 8.34 0.47 -13.63
C ARG A 61 9.56 1.36 -13.75
N THR A 62 9.37 2.67 -13.88
CA THR A 62 10.43 3.62 -14.26
C THR A 62 10.59 4.79 -13.31
N TYR A 63 9.75 4.91 -12.25
CA TYR A 63 9.77 6.07 -11.36
C TYR A 63 11.15 6.38 -10.77
N ALA A 64 11.92 5.34 -10.45
CA ALA A 64 13.26 5.53 -9.92
C ALA A 64 14.24 6.03 -10.99
N ASP A 65 14.18 5.48 -12.21
CA ASP A 65 15.03 5.91 -13.30
C ASP A 65 14.70 7.35 -13.73
N GLU A 66 13.41 7.70 -13.76
CA GLU A 66 12.93 9.06 -14.05
C GLU A 66 13.43 10.06 -12.99
N TYR A 67 13.38 9.68 -11.70
CA TYR A 67 13.87 10.52 -10.61
C TYR A 67 15.38 10.75 -10.71
N PHE A 68 16.18 9.70 -10.87
CA PHE A 68 17.64 9.86 -10.98
C PHE A 68 18.06 10.62 -12.25
N ALA A 69 17.31 10.50 -13.33
CA ALA A 69 17.56 11.27 -14.55
C ALA A 69 17.34 12.78 -14.32
N SER A 70 16.37 13.16 -13.50
CA SER A 70 16.09 14.56 -13.15
C SER A 70 16.97 15.08 -12.00
N HIS A 71 17.64 14.20 -11.25
CA HIS A 71 18.49 14.52 -10.09
C HIS A 71 19.91 13.92 -10.24
N PRO A 72 20.69 14.36 -11.23
CA PRO A 72 21.98 13.73 -11.54
C PRO A 72 23.04 13.88 -10.43
N SER A 73 22.82 14.76 -9.47
CA SER A 73 23.71 14.92 -8.29
C SER A 73 23.46 13.86 -7.20
N ILE A 74 22.37 13.11 -7.27
CA ILE A 74 22.07 12.06 -6.30
C ILE A 74 22.82 10.78 -6.69
N ASP A 75 23.59 10.24 -5.77
CA ASP A 75 24.30 8.96 -5.96
C ASP A 75 23.31 7.78 -5.90
N LYS A 76 22.94 7.27 -7.08
CA LYS A 76 22.03 6.11 -7.22
C LYS A 76 22.57 4.86 -6.49
N ALA A 77 23.89 4.68 -6.43
CA ALA A 77 24.49 3.49 -5.83
C ALA A 77 24.36 3.45 -4.30
N ASN A 78 24.29 4.63 -3.67
CA ASN A 78 24.17 4.80 -2.22
C ASN A 78 22.79 5.30 -1.80
N PHE A 79 21.81 5.35 -2.72
CA PHE A 79 20.46 5.82 -2.41
C PHE A 79 19.73 4.85 -1.48
N LYS A 80 19.25 5.36 -0.36
CA LYS A 80 18.49 4.57 0.62
C LYS A 80 16.98 4.78 0.39
N TYR A 81 16.29 3.75 -0.10
CA TYR A 81 14.82 3.73 -0.21
C TYR A 81 14.18 3.55 1.16
N ILE A 82 14.75 2.66 1.96
CA ILE A 82 14.28 2.31 3.30
C ILE A 82 15.36 2.70 4.31
N GLY A 83 14.96 3.33 5.41
CA GLY A 83 15.83 3.71 6.50
C GLY A 83 16.21 2.52 7.40
N ASP A 84 17.14 2.76 8.32
CA ASP A 84 17.61 1.73 9.25
C ASP A 84 16.49 1.28 10.25
N ASP A 85 15.41 2.06 10.35
CA ASP A 85 14.18 1.74 11.08
C ASP A 85 13.21 0.84 10.29
N GLY A 86 13.55 0.48 9.05
CA GLY A 86 12.72 -0.33 8.16
C GLY A 86 11.62 0.43 7.43
N LYS A 87 11.58 1.76 7.52
CA LYS A 87 10.53 2.62 6.92
C LYS A 87 11.02 3.39 5.71
N PRO A 88 10.10 3.81 4.81
CA PRO A 88 10.46 4.66 3.67
C PRO A 88 11.17 5.95 4.11
N THR A 89 12.35 6.21 3.53
CA THR A 89 13.11 7.43 3.80
C THR A 89 12.40 8.67 3.29
N LEU A 90 12.82 9.84 3.77
CA LEU A 90 12.34 11.12 3.25
C LEU A 90 12.68 11.27 1.76
N GLU A 91 13.87 10.87 1.36
CA GLU A 91 14.35 10.92 -0.02
C GLU A 91 13.52 10.00 -0.92
N PHE A 92 13.18 8.80 -0.44
CA PHE A 92 12.29 7.91 -1.19
C PHE A 92 10.88 8.48 -1.30
N LYS A 93 10.36 9.09 -0.24
CA LYS A 93 9.06 9.78 -0.30
C LYS A 93 9.06 10.95 -1.27
N LYS A 94 10.15 11.73 -1.34
CA LYS A 94 10.31 12.76 -2.37
C LYS A 94 10.36 12.18 -3.79
N MET A 95 11.03 11.05 -3.98
CA MET A 95 11.02 10.34 -5.26
C MET A 95 9.61 9.95 -5.71
N LEU A 96 8.77 9.51 -4.78
CA LEU A 96 7.39 9.09 -5.07
C LEU A 96 6.43 10.27 -5.25
N TYR A 97 6.60 11.31 -4.46
CA TYR A 97 5.59 12.37 -4.31
C TYR A 97 6.04 13.74 -4.85
N GLY A 98 7.31 13.91 -5.12
CA GLY A 98 7.93 15.15 -5.60
C GLY A 98 8.77 15.84 -4.52
N ASP A 99 9.64 16.78 -4.96
CA ASP A 99 10.57 17.49 -4.07
C ASP A 99 9.85 18.37 -3.03
N ASP A 100 8.62 18.75 -3.32
CA ASP A 100 7.72 19.51 -2.47
C ASP A 100 6.96 18.64 -1.45
N TYR A 101 7.39 17.37 -1.26
CA TYR A 101 6.79 16.47 -0.28
C TYR A 101 6.76 17.07 1.13
N ASP A 102 5.57 17.15 1.72
CA ASP A 102 5.35 17.55 3.10
C ASP A 102 4.76 16.38 3.90
N PRO A 103 5.44 15.89 4.95
CA PRO A 103 4.97 14.74 5.73
C PRO A 103 3.62 14.98 6.45
N ARG A 104 3.14 16.22 6.49
CA ARG A 104 1.82 16.57 7.05
C ARG A 104 0.68 16.29 6.08
N ASP A 105 0.98 16.23 4.79
CA ASP A 105 -0.02 15.99 3.74
C ASP A 105 -0.24 14.47 3.52
N LYS A 106 -1.45 14.12 3.10
CA LYS A 106 -1.78 12.76 2.66
C LYS A 106 -1.51 12.62 1.18
N TYR A 107 -0.67 11.66 0.83
CA TYR A 107 -0.35 11.38 -0.56
C TYR A 107 -0.98 10.08 -1.03
N ILE A 108 -1.49 10.08 -2.26
CA ILE A 108 -2.07 8.92 -2.92
C ILE A 108 -1.37 8.74 -4.27
N LEU A 109 -0.75 7.57 -4.47
CA LEU A 109 -0.13 7.21 -5.74
C LEU A 109 -1.17 6.61 -6.68
N VAL A 110 -1.22 7.11 -7.91
CA VAL A 110 -2.05 6.56 -9.00
C VAL A 110 -1.12 5.88 -10.00
N PRO A 111 -1.15 4.55 -10.11
CA PRO A 111 -0.32 3.83 -11.06
C PRO A 111 -0.70 4.16 -12.50
N LYS A 112 0.26 4.64 -13.29
CA LYS A 112 0.12 4.75 -14.75
C LYS A 112 0.05 3.35 -15.38
N ASN A 113 -0.51 3.25 -16.57
CA ASN A 113 -0.62 2.00 -17.34
C ASN A 113 -1.42 0.90 -16.62
N ASN A 114 -2.24 1.26 -15.64
CA ASN A 114 -3.15 0.34 -14.94
C ASN A 114 -2.46 -0.88 -14.31
N THR A 115 -1.23 -0.72 -13.83
CA THR A 115 -0.45 -1.80 -13.20
C THR A 115 0.38 -1.32 -12.02
N LEU A 116 0.48 -2.17 -10.97
CA LEU A 116 1.48 -2.02 -9.89
C LEU A 116 2.78 -2.78 -10.17
N GLY A 117 2.85 -3.52 -11.27
CA GLY A 117 4.01 -4.35 -11.61
C GLY A 117 5.31 -3.56 -11.63
N GLY A 118 6.32 -4.06 -10.93
CA GLY A 118 7.66 -3.48 -10.89
C GLY A 118 7.87 -2.39 -9.83
N PHE A 119 6.85 -2.05 -9.04
CA PHE A 119 6.99 -1.00 -7.99
C PHE A 119 8.14 -1.28 -7.03
N CYS A 120 8.26 -2.50 -6.53
CA CYS A 120 9.30 -2.87 -5.57
C CYS A 120 10.68 -3.15 -6.18
N LYS A 121 10.79 -3.24 -7.50
CA LYS A 121 12.06 -3.58 -8.16
C LYS A 121 13.27 -2.70 -7.77
N PRO A 122 13.15 -1.37 -7.66
CA PRO A 122 14.26 -0.53 -7.22
C PRO A 122 14.62 -0.78 -5.74
N ILE A 123 13.62 -1.06 -4.90
CA ILE A 123 13.79 -1.21 -3.44
C ILE A 123 14.51 -2.52 -3.11
N GLU A 124 14.27 -3.58 -3.88
CA GLU A 124 14.88 -4.91 -3.69
C GLU A 124 16.40 -4.92 -3.76
N SER A 125 16.99 -3.96 -4.45
CA SER A 125 18.46 -3.84 -4.56
C SER A 125 19.10 -3.41 -3.25
N GLN A 126 18.33 -2.96 -2.26
CA GLN A 126 18.86 -2.47 -0.99
C GLN A 126 19.22 -3.64 -0.06
N ARG A 127 20.51 -3.70 0.31
CA ARG A 127 21.05 -4.73 1.20
C ARG A 127 21.13 -4.23 2.64
N GLY A 128 21.06 -5.17 3.60
CA GLY A 128 21.40 -4.92 5.00
C GLY A 128 20.25 -4.45 5.89
N ILE A 129 19.01 -4.48 5.40
CA ILE A 129 17.82 -4.19 6.21
C ILE A 129 16.97 -5.45 6.30
N ASP A 130 16.69 -5.89 7.53
CA ASP A 130 16.01 -7.17 7.77
C ASP A 130 14.48 -7.12 7.64
N ARG A 131 13.91 -5.92 7.64
CA ARG A 131 12.45 -5.75 7.55
C ARG A 131 12.11 -4.48 6.79
N TYR A 132 11.06 -4.55 5.98
CA TYR A 132 10.52 -3.39 5.28
C TYR A 132 9.05 -3.23 5.59
N ASP A 133 8.71 -1.97 5.79
CA ASP A 133 7.35 -1.52 5.95
C ASP A 133 7.10 -0.46 4.87
N LEU A 134 5.99 -0.61 4.14
CA LEU A 134 5.54 0.41 3.18
C LEU A 134 4.52 1.36 3.82
N ASP A 135 4.59 1.51 5.16
CA ASP A 135 3.70 2.33 5.94
C ASP A 135 3.61 3.76 5.38
N GLY A 136 2.38 4.22 5.23
CA GLY A 136 2.09 5.53 4.67
C GLY A 136 2.19 5.63 3.13
N ILE A 137 2.53 4.55 2.41
CA ILE A 137 2.42 4.52 0.94
C ILE A 137 1.04 4.02 0.55
N ILE A 138 0.20 4.90 0.03
CA ILE A 138 -1.18 4.61 -0.34
C ILE A 138 -1.30 4.61 -1.86
N PHE A 139 -1.89 3.54 -2.42
CA PHE A 139 -2.19 3.43 -3.84
C PHE A 139 -3.69 3.62 -4.10
N ASN A 140 -4.03 4.41 -5.11
CA ASN A 140 -5.33 4.35 -5.74
C ASN A 140 -5.29 3.25 -6.81
N THR A 141 -5.99 2.17 -6.59
CA THR A 141 -6.00 1.01 -7.48
C THR A 141 -7.25 0.91 -8.35
N THR A 142 -8.13 1.91 -8.34
CA THR A 142 -9.44 1.92 -9.03
C THR A 142 -9.34 1.56 -10.52
N ASP A 143 -8.25 1.91 -11.20
CA ASP A 143 -8.04 1.57 -12.61
C ASP A 143 -6.99 0.47 -12.84
N VAL A 144 -6.47 -0.13 -11.76
CA VAL A 144 -5.47 -1.19 -11.87
C VAL A 144 -6.12 -2.47 -12.41
N ARG A 145 -5.54 -3.01 -13.46
CA ARG A 145 -5.95 -4.26 -14.12
C ARG A 145 -4.96 -5.40 -13.87
N SER A 146 -3.74 -5.06 -13.44
CA SER A 146 -2.69 -6.05 -13.21
C SER A 146 -1.89 -5.74 -11.96
N LEU A 147 -1.80 -6.76 -11.09
CA LEU A 147 -0.87 -6.84 -9.97
C LEU A 147 0.30 -7.78 -10.30
N TYR A 148 0.51 -8.11 -11.59
CA TYR A 148 1.60 -8.99 -12.01
C TYR A 148 2.94 -8.56 -11.43
N ALA A 149 3.55 -9.43 -10.62
CA ALA A 149 4.84 -9.20 -9.99
C ALA A 149 4.95 -7.86 -9.21
N ALA A 150 3.84 -7.35 -8.65
CA ALA A 150 3.83 -6.05 -7.98
C ALA A 150 4.82 -5.99 -6.82
N PHE A 151 4.86 -7.04 -6.00
CA PHE A 151 5.77 -7.19 -4.84
C PHE A 151 6.62 -8.47 -4.95
N ASN A 152 6.82 -8.96 -6.18
CA ASN A 152 7.61 -10.16 -6.40
C ASN A 152 9.05 -9.97 -5.89
N THR A 153 9.55 -10.97 -5.15
CA THR A 153 10.88 -11.01 -4.51
C THR A 153 11.11 -9.95 -3.41
N TYR A 154 10.07 -9.25 -2.99
CA TYR A 154 10.16 -8.28 -1.89
C TYR A 154 10.23 -9.02 -0.53
N GLY A 155 11.33 -9.74 -0.35
CA GLY A 155 11.52 -10.73 0.71
C GLY A 155 11.52 -10.17 2.13
N HIS A 156 11.75 -8.89 2.30
CA HIS A 156 11.79 -8.20 3.59
C HIS A 156 10.47 -7.52 3.98
N LEU A 157 9.45 -7.54 3.12
CA LEU A 157 8.12 -7.02 3.41
C LEU A 157 7.48 -7.83 4.55
N GLU A 158 7.18 -7.20 5.67
CA GLU A 158 6.50 -7.84 6.80
C GLU A 158 4.98 -7.60 6.77
N SER A 159 4.56 -6.43 6.33
CA SER A 159 3.14 -6.03 6.22
C SER A 159 2.92 -5.05 5.09
N ILE A 160 1.69 -5.01 4.61
CA ILE A 160 1.21 -4.02 3.64
C ILE A 160 -0.27 -3.74 3.91
N ASP A 161 -0.64 -2.46 3.95
CA ASP A 161 -2.03 -2.06 4.04
C ASP A 161 -2.68 -2.09 2.66
N THR A 162 -3.60 -3.02 2.47
CA THR A 162 -4.37 -3.19 1.24
C THR A 162 -5.85 -2.82 1.40
N SER A 163 -6.24 -2.26 2.54
CA SER A 163 -7.63 -1.96 2.89
C SER A 163 -8.33 -1.00 1.93
N SER A 164 -7.55 -0.10 1.32
CA SER A 164 -8.05 0.88 0.33
C SER A 164 -7.99 0.39 -1.13
N TRP A 165 -7.58 -0.86 -1.36
CA TRP A 165 -7.42 -1.36 -2.73
C TRP A 165 -8.75 -1.74 -3.36
N ASP A 166 -9.07 -1.14 -4.49
CA ASP A 166 -10.12 -1.59 -5.40
C ASP A 166 -9.51 -2.56 -6.42
N THR A 167 -9.84 -3.84 -6.29
CA THR A 167 -9.36 -4.88 -7.19
C THR A 167 -10.41 -5.32 -8.21
N SER A 168 -11.56 -4.65 -8.28
CA SER A 168 -12.70 -5.03 -9.11
C SER A 168 -12.43 -5.08 -10.63
N LYS A 169 -11.33 -4.43 -11.07
CA LYS A 169 -10.85 -4.46 -12.47
C LYS A 169 -9.63 -5.35 -12.68
N VAL A 170 -9.09 -5.95 -11.62
CA VAL A 170 -7.87 -6.78 -11.72
C VAL A 170 -8.19 -8.10 -12.38
N THR A 171 -7.41 -8.44 -13.39
CA THR A 171 -7.51 -9.71 -14.12
C THR A 171 -6.28 -10.60 -13.98
N ASN A 172 -5.14 -10.01 -13.59
CA ASN A 172 -3.88 -10.72 -13.45
C ASN A 172 -3.22 -10.40 -12.08
N MET A 173 -3.03 -11.44 -11.26
CA MET A 173 -2.34 -11.40 -9.97
C MET A 173 -1.14 -12.37 -9.94
N ASP A 174 -0.69 -12.86 -11.11
CA ASP A 174 0.43 -13.80 -11.18
C ASP A 174 1.66 -13.19 -10.48
N SER A 175 2.26 -13.98 -9.58
CA SER A 175 3.47 -13.61 -8.83
C SER A 175 3.34 -12.32 -7.98
N ALA A 176 2.14 -11.86 -7.65
CA ALA A 176 1.93 -10.56 -7.00
C ALA A 176 2.75 -10.39 -5.71
N PHE A 177 2.82 -11.41 -4.87
CA PHE A 177 3.60 -11.47 -3.61
C PHE A 177 4.58 -12.67 -3.60
N ASN A 178 4.99 -13.15 -4.76
CA ASN A 178 5.90 -14.26 -4.84
C ASN A 178 7.23 -13.92 -4.15
N ASN A 179 7.73 -14.85 -3.30
CA ASN A 179 8.96 -14.67 -2.51
C ASN A 179 8.93 -13.52 -1.49
N CYS A 180 7.76 -13.08 -1.03
CA CYS A 180 7.65 -12.21 0.14
C CYS A 180 7.86 -13.03 1.42
N PHE A 181 9.12 -13.42 1.69
CA PHE A 181 9.47 -14.41 2.72
C PHE A 181 9.06 -14.02 4.14
N LYS A 182 9.04 -12.72 4.45
CA LYS A 182 8.73 -12.17 5.78
C LYS A 182 7.30 -11.68 5.93
N LEU A 183 6.48 -11.67 4.87
CA LEU A 183 5.07 -11.28 4.95
C LEU A 183 4.34 -12.22 5.89
N GLN A 184 3.81 -11.69 7.00
CA GLN A 184 3.18 -12.47 8.07
C GLN A 184 1.66 -12.52 7.93
N TYR A 185 1.08 -11.45 7.43
CA TYR A 185 -0.36 -11.23 7.34
C TYR A 185 -0.70 -10.41 6.11
N ILE A 186 -1.82 -10.72 5.48
CA ILE A 186 -2.42 -9.87 4.45
C ILE A 186 -3.95 -9.89 4.59
N ASP A 187 -4.56 -8.70 4.54
CA ASP A 187 -6.01 -8.55 4.52
C ASP A 187 -6.49 -8.29 3.09
N ILE A 188 -7.24 -9.24 2.56
CA ILE A 188 -7.87 -9.18 1.24
C ILE A 188 -9.38 -9.06 1.34
N SER A 189 -9.93 -8.69 2.51
CA SER A 189 -11.38 -8.65 2.74
C SER A 189 -12.10 -7.65 1.83
N SER A 190 -11.40 -6.59 1.41
CA SER A 190 -11.91 -5.60 0.45
C SER A 190 -11.75 -6.01 -1.01
N TRP A 191 -11.04 -7.12 -1.30
CA TRP A 191 -10.71 -7.46 -2.68
C TRP A 191 -11.86 -8.19 -3.39
N ASP A 192 -12.14 -7.77 -4.62
CA ASP A 192 -12.94 -8.53 -5.58
C ASP A 192 -12.00 -9.28 -6.54
N THR A 193 -11.85 -10.58 -6.33
CA THR A 193 -11.01 -11.43 -7.18
C THR A 193 -11.81 -12.22 -8.22
N SER A 194 -13.10 -11.96 -8.36
CA SER A 194 -14.02 -12.69 -9.25
C SER A 194 -13.66 -12.61 -10.74
N LYS A 195 -12.94 -11.55 -11.14
CA LYS A 195 -12.48 -11.34 -12.53
C LYS A 195 -11.03 -11.77 -12.76
N VAL A 196 -10.33 -12.18 -11.72
CA VAL A 196 -8.92 -12.60 -11.86
C VAL A 196 -8.85 -13.94 -12.59
N THR A 197 -8.14 -13.94 -13.71
CA THR A 197 -7.97 -15.13 -14.55
C THR A 197 -6.67 -15.89 -14.24
N VAL A 198 -5.66 -15.17 -13.74
CA VAL A 198 -4.34 -15.76 -13.43
C VAL A 198 -3.89 -15.29 -12.04
N MET A 199 -3.59 -16.28 -11.17
CA MET A 199 -3.06 -16.13 -9.81
C MET A 199 -1.85 -17.04 -9.57
N GLY A 200 -1.21 -17.57 -10.62
CA GLY A 200 -0.06 -18.43 -10.44
C GLY A 200 0.99 -17.78 -9.56
N TYR A 201 1.56 -18.54 -8.64
CA TYR A 201 2.61 -18.06 -7.73
C TYR A 201 2.25 -16.83 -6.88
N ALA A 202 0.99 -16.38 -6.82
CA ALA A 202 0.66 -15.09 -6.20
C ALA A 202 1.16 -14.97 -4.75
N PHE A 203 1.13 -16.04 -3.96
CA PHE A 203 1.68 -16.10 -2.60
C PHE A 203 2.79 -17.15 -2.47
N ASN A 204 3.36 -17.61 -3.58
CA ASN A 204 4.39 -18.66 -3.52
C ASN A 204 5.59 -18.19 -2.67
N SER A 205 6.10 -19.09 -1.83
CA SER A 205 7.24 -18.84 -0.94
C SER A 205 7.05 -17.72 0.10
N CYS A 206 5.82 -17.35 0.41
CA CYS A 206 5.52 -16.50 1.57
C CYS A 206 5.64 -17.34 2.85
N ARG A 207 6.87 -17.66 3.25
CA ARG A 207 7.17 -18.64 4.32
C ARG A 207 6.66 -18.22 5.69
N SER A 208 6.65 -16.91 5.98
CA SER A 208 6.17 -16.37 7.25
C SER A 208 4.66 -16.13 7.27
N LEU A 209 3.96 -16.25 6.13
CA LEU A 209 2.54 -15.96 6.02
C LEU A 209 1.72 -16.96 6.84
N THR A 210 1.06 -16.46 7.87
CA THR A 210 0.20 -17.24 8.77
C THR A 210 -1.27 -17.10 8.42
N THR A 211 -1.67 -15.92 7.95
CA THR A 211 -3.08 -15.56 7.76
C THR A 211 -3.28 -14.75 6.49
N ILE A 212 -4.25 -15.20 5.70
CA ILE A 212 -4.86 -14.42 4.63
C ILE A 212 -6.30 -14.16 5.08
N GLU A 213 -6.59 -12.91 5.51
CA GLU A 213 -7.95 -12.55 5.90
C GLU A 213 -8.77 -12.21 4.66
N GLY A 214 -10.02 -12.65 4.62
CA GLY A 214 -10.90 -12.46 3.47
C GLY A 214 -11.12 -13.74 2.66
N ILE A 215 -11.66 -13.63 1.45
CA ILE A 215 -12.05 -14.76 0.60
C ILE A 215 -11.50 -14.56 -0.81
N LEU A 216 -10.80 -15.56 -1.33
CA LEU A 216 -10.43 -15.58 -2.75
C LEU A 216 -11.60 -16.17 -3.57
N ASP A 217 -12.19 -15.33 -4.42
CA ASP A 217 -13.17 -15.77 -5.42
C ASP A 217 -12.45 -16.23 -6.67
N LEU A 218 -12.52 -17.52 -6.94
CA LEU A 218 -11.81 -18.18 -8.05
C LEU A 218 -12.69 -18.37 -9.30
N LYS A 219 -13.84 -17.69 -9.37
CA LYS A 219 -14.85 -17.84 -10.43
C LYS A 219 -14.29 -17.80 -11.85
N SER A 220 -13.35 -16.89 -12.13
CA SER A 220 -12.75 -16.72 -13.45
C SER A 220 -11.34 -17.30 -13.54
N CYS A 221 -10.80 -17.85 -12.42
CA CYS A 221 -9.40 -18.21 -12.32
C CYS A 221 -9.10 -19.55 -13.01
N THR A 222 -8.28 -19.50 -14.04
CA THR A 222 -7.80 -20.71 -14.76
C THR A 222 -6.33 -21.00 -14.50
N GLY A 223 -5.54 -19.98 -14.15
CA GLY A 223 -4.10 -20.07 -13.88
C GLY A 223 -3.79 -19.87 -12.41
N TYR A 224 -3.63 -20.94 -11.62
CA TYR A 224 -3.35 -20.88 -10.17
C TYR A 224 -2.24 -21.84 -9.72
N ASN A 225 -1.33 -22.19 -10.63
CA ASN A 225 -0.21 -23.08 -10.30
C ASN A 225 0.64 -22.50 -9.17
N SER A 226 0.94 -23.33 -8.16
CA SER A 226 1.77 -22.95 -7.00
C SER A 226 1.29 -21.67 -6.29
N LEU A 227 -0.02 -21.39 -6.31
CA LEU A 227 -0.61 -20.18 -5.69
C LEU A 227 -0.13 -19.99 -4.25
N PHE A 228 -0.01 -21.10 -3.48
CA PHE A 228 0.46 -21.11 -2.08
C PHE A 228 1.71 -21.97 -1.88
N GLY A 229 2.43 -22.29 -2.94
CA GLY A 229 3.62 -23.15 -2.84
C GLY A 229 4.62 -22.57 -1.84
N GLY A 230 5.08 -23.35 -0.86
CA GLY A 230 6.05 -22.90 0.14
C GLY A 230 5.50 -21.98 1.25
N CYS A 231 4.20 -21.78 1.35
CA CYS A 231 3.55 -21.10 2.48
C CYS A 231 3.46 -22.06 3.69
N SER A 232 4.61 -22.42 4.27
CA SER A 232 4.70 -23.45 5.31
C SER A 232 3.90 -23.11 6.57
N ASN A 233 3.84 -21.83 6.94
CA ASN A 233 3.20 -21.35 8.16
C ASN A 233 1.73 -20.97 7.97
N LEU A 234 1.20 -20.98 6.74
CA LEU A 234 -0.20 -20.65 6.49
C LEU A 234 -1.12 -21.62 7.23
N THR A 235 -2.01 -21.08 8.05
CA THR A 235 -2.94 -21.88 8.86
C THR A 235 -4.18 -22.29 8.07
N SER A 236 -4.77 -21.33 7.35
CA SER A 236 -5.93 -21.59 6.49
C SER A 236 -6.12 -20.49 5.45
N VAL A 237 -6.88 -20.79 4.42
CA VAL A 237 -7.35 -19.83 3.41
C VAL A 237 -8.80 -20.13 3.06
N LYS A 238 -9.60 -19.07 2.97
CA LYS A 238 -10.99 -19.17 2.51
C LYS A 238 -11.04 -18.95 0.99
N VAL A 239 -11.69 -19.86 0.29
CA VAL A 239 -11.86 -19.77 -1.16
C VAL A 239 -13.31 -20.05 -1.52
N LYS A 240 -13.77 -19.49 -2.65
CA LYS A 240 -15.07 -19.83 -3.23
C LYS A 240 -14.97 -20.01 -4.75
N ASN A 241 -15.98 -20.64 -5.34
CA ASN A 241 -16.04 -20.90 -6.79
C ASN A 241 -14.79 -21.61 -7.31
N LEU A 242 -14.42 -22.73 -6.67
CA LEU A 242 -13.26 -23.53 -7.10
C LEU A 242 -13.37 -23.87 -8.59
N PRO A 243 -12.27 -23.68 -9.38
CA PRO A 243 -12.26 -23.96 -10.82
C PRO A 243 -12.25 -25.44 -11.15
N THR A 244 -11.96 -26.30 -10.17
CA THR A 244 -11.91 -27.76 -10.24
C THR A 244 -12.38 -28.34 -8.91
N ASP A 245 -12.38 -29.68 -8.80
CA ASP A 245 -12.53 -30.31 -7.49
C ASP A 245 -11.41 -29.93 -6.52
N ILE A 246 -11.67 -30.08 -5.24
CA ILE A 246 -10.77 -29.63 -4.17
C ILE A 246 -9.40 -30.31 -4.21
N ASP A 247 -9.32 -31.58 -4.60
CA ASP A 247 -8.06 -32.31 -4.60
C ASP A 247 -7.16 -31.84 -5.74
N THR A 248 -7.73 -31.66 -6.92
CA THR A 248 -7.03 -31.08 -8.08
C THR A 248 -6.60 -29.64 -7.78
N PHE A 249 -7.47 -28.83 -7.14
CA PHE A 249 -7.11 -27.47 -6.73
C PHE A 249 -5.91 -27.48 -5.77
N CYS A 250 -5.98 -28.25 -4.69
CA CYS A 250 -4.91 -28.30 -3.68
C CYS A 250 -3.58 -28.77 -4.27
N THR A 251 -3.60 -29.76 -5.16
CA THR A 251 -2.40 -30.25 -5.85
C THR A 251 -1.74 -29.17 -6.70
N LYS A 252 -2.51 -28.48 -7.54
CA LYS A 252 -2.00 -27.39 -8.40
C LYS A 252 -1.59 -26.16 -7.63
N ALA A 253 -2.37 -25.74 -6.65
CA ALA A 253 -2.10 -24.59 -5.80
C ALA A 253 -0.97 -24.84 -4.79
N ARG A 254 -0.55 -26.12 -4.61
CA ARG A 254 0.46 -26.56 -3.65
C ARG A 254 0.13 -26.18 -2.21
N ILE A 255 -1.06 -26.54 -1.78
CA ILE A 255 -1.54 -26.32 -0.41
C ILE A 255 -2.14 -27.60 0.15
N ASP A 256 -1.96 -27.83 1.45
CA ASP A 256 -2.62 -28.93 2.15
C ASP A 256 -4.14 -28.72 2.18
N LYS A 257 -4.92 -29.74 1.82
CA LYS A 257 -6.38 -29.69 1.80
C LYS A 257 -6.98 -29.30 3.15
N SER A 258 -6.36 -29.68 4.26
CA SER A 258 -6.79 -29.33 5.62
C SER A 258 -6.77 -27.82 5.89
N LYS A 259 -5.99 -27.06 5.11
CA LYS A 259 -5.86 -25.61 5.22
C LYS A 259 -6.85 -24.83 4.34
N VAL A 260 -7.61 -25.52 3.47
CA VAL A 260 -8.54 -24.88 2.51
C VAL A 260 -9.96 -24.94 3.04
N ILE A 261 -10.56 -23.79 3.25
CA ILE A 261 -11.97 -23.62 3.66
C ILE A 261 -12.75 -23.13 2.44
N VAL A 262 -13.57 -24.03 1.90
CA VAL A 262 -14.48 -23.69 0.80
C VAL A 262 -15.73 -23.04 1.38
N VAL A 263 -16.00 -21.79 0.97
CA VAL A 263 -17.21 -21.05 1.37
C VAL A 263 -18.18 -20.98 0.19
N GLN A 264 -19.47 -20.84 0.49
CA GLN A 264 -20.53 -20.73 -0.52
C GLN A 264 -20.66 -19.30 -1.06
#